data_55f82314de77826a24beecf5aae977ab
#
_entry.id   55f82314de77826a24beecf5aae977ab
#
_cell.length_a   1.000
_cell.length_b   1.000
_cell.length_c   1.000
_cell.angle_alpha   90.00
_cell.angle_beta   90.00
_cell.angle_gamma   90.00
#
_symmetry.space_group_name_H-M   'P 1'
#
loop_
_entity.id
_entity.type
_entity.pdbx_description
1 polymer ?
#
loop_
_entity_poly.entity_id
_entity_poly.type
_entity_poly.pdbx_seq_one_letter_code
_entity_poly.pdbx_strand_id
1 'polypeptide(L)'
;MSEKSRNIASALFPLGLLMIAMISIQSGASLAKSLFPVVGAQGTTTLRLVFASLILVAVLRPWRADLTAKSLRTVVIYGIALGCMNLLFYMSLQTVPLGIAVALEFTGPLAVALLSSRKPIDFLWVTLAVIGLLLLIPLGTSAAAIDLLGAGYALGAGVCWAAYIVFGHKAGADNGVQTAALGVVIAALFIGPIGVIHAGSALLDISLIPAALGVAILSTALPYSLEMIALTRMSARTFGTLASLEPVFAALSGLVFLHESLSLTQWLAIGAIIFASIGATLGSANSKPQLVPAD
;
A
#
# COMPACT_ATOMS: atom_id res chain seq x y z
N MET A 1 9.57 -35.79 9.82
CA MET A 1 8.42 -35.01 9.33
C MET A 1 7.88 -35.73 8.10
N SER A 2 6.59 -36.06 8.06
CA SER A 2 5.99 -36.71 6.90
C SER A 2 5.99 -35.77 5.68
N GLU A 3 6.00 -36.30 4.48
CA GLU A 3 5.95 -35.54 3.22
C GLU A 3 4.73 -34.62 3.16
N LYS A 4 3.59 -35.06 3.71
CA LYS A 4 2.37 -34.26 3.88
C LYS A 4 2.58 -33.03 4.80
N SER A 5 3.34 -33.18 5.88
CA SER A 5 3.67 -32.09 6.81
C SER A 5 4.60 -31.05 6.16
N ARG A 6 5.51 -31.49 5.28
CA ARG A 6 6.42 -30.63 4.54
C ARG A 6 5.69 -29.84 3.45
N ASN A 7 4.70 -30.44 2.79
CA ASN A 7 3.87 -29.78 1.78
C ASN A 7 2.94 -28.71 2.41
N ILE A 8 2.38 -28.98 3.59
CA ILE A 8 1.57 -27.99 4.33
C ILE A 8 2.44 -26.83 4.80
N ALA A 9 3.62 -27.09 5.37
CA ALA A 9 4.52 -26.04 5.83
C ALA A 9 5.01 -25.15 4.66
N SER A 10 5.29 -25.72 3.49
CA SER A 10 5.71 -24.96 2.31
C SER A 10 4.59 -24.08 1.75
N ALA A 11 3.33 -24.47 1.88
CA ALA A 11 2.17 -23.68 1.48
C ALA A 11 1.83 -22.56 2.50
N LEU A 12 1.97 -22.85 3.80
CA LEU A 12 1.67 -21.88 4.87
C LEU A 12 2.75 -20.81 5.04
N PHE A 13 4.00 -21.11 4.70
CA PHE A 13 5.12 -20.19 4.90
C PHE A 13 4.93 -18.83 4.18
N PRO A 14 4.65 -18.78 2.85
CA PRO A 14 4.46 -17.50 2.18
C PRO A 14 3.19 -16.76 2.64
N LEU A 15 2.15 -17.50 3.06
CA LEU A 15 0.96 -16.94 3.67
C LEU A 15 1.31 -16.20 4.98
N GLY A 16 2.07 -16.86 5.85
CA GLY A 16 2.53 -16.26 7.11
C GLY A 16 3.39 -15.00 6.89
N LEU A 17 4.28 -15.02 5.89
CA LEU A 17 5.09 -13.85 5.53
C LEU A 17 4.23 -12.66 5.10
N LEU A 18 3.21 -12.89 4.28
CA LEU A 18 2.32 -11.84 3.82
C LEU A 18 1.46 -11.27 4.96
N MET A 19 0.95 -12.13 5.84
CA MET A 19 0.22 -11.68 7.03
C MET A 19 1.09 -10.83 7.96
N ILE A 20 2.33 -11.25 8.21
CA ILE A 20 3.29 -10.47 9.00
C ILE A 20 3.58 -9.13 8.32
N ALA A 21 3.75 -9.11 6.99
CA ALA A 21 3.95 -7.88 6.23
C ALA A 21 2.78 -6.91 6.42
N MET A 22 1.52 -7.37 6.25
CA MET A 22 0.34 -6.54 6.42
C MET A 22 0.21 -6.00 7.85
N ILE A 23 0.41 -6.84 8.87
CA ILE A 23 0.40 -6.40 10.27
C ILE A 23 1.50 -5.36 10.51
N SER A 24 2.69 -5.58 9.96
CA SER A 24 3.81 -4.65 10.09
C SER A 24 3.51 -3.30 9.44
N ILE A 25 2.99 -3.27 8.20
CA ILE A 25 2.61 -2.04 7.51
C ILE A 25 1.61 -1.24 8.33
N GLN A 26 0.54 -1.87 8.80
CA GLN A 26 -0.52 -1.18 9.51
C GLN A 26 -0.10 -0.73 10.91
N SER A 27 0.74 -1.51 11.59
CA SER A 27 1.36 -1.09 12.86
C SER A 27 2.32 0.09 12.64
N GLY A 28 3.09 0.07 11.55
CA GLY A 28 3.96 1.17 11.16
C GLY A 28 3.18 2.44 10.80
N ALA A 29 2.03 2.32 10.13
CA ALA A 29 1.15 3.45 9.85
C ALA A 29 0.53 4.02 11.14
N SER A 30 0.15 3.17 12.09
CA SER A 30 -0.30 3.60 13.41
C SER A 30 0.80 4.35 14.17
N LEU A 31 2.03 3.83 14.17
CA LEU A 31 3.18 4.52 14.77
C LEU A 31 3.47 5.85 14.08
N ALA A 32 3.32 5.93 12.74
CA ALA A 32 3.54 7.18 11.99
C ALA A 32 2.63 8.32 12.46
N LYS A 33 1.39 8.04 12.86
CA LYS A 33 0.47 9.05 13.42
C LYS A 33 1.03 9.74 14.67
N SER A 34 1.89 9.08 15.44
CA SER A 34 2.53 9.71 16.61
C SER A 34 3.51 10.83 16.24
N LEU A 35 4.02 10.84 15.02
CA LEU A 35 4.92 11.89 14.51
C LEU A 35 4.17 13.09 13.94
N PHE A 36 2.89 12.96 13.59
CA PHE A 36 2.10 14.01 12.95
C PHE A 36 2.03 15.33 13.76
N PRO A 37 1.90 15.33 15.11
CA PRO A 37 1.88 16.55 15.88
C PRO A 37 3.17 17.38 15.80
N VAL A 38 4.31 16.74 15.48
CA VAL A 38 5.63 17.40 15.48
C VAL A 38 6.05 17.82 14.07
N VAL A 39 5.93 16.93 13.09
CA VAL A 39 6.44 17.15 11.73
C VAL A 39 5.34 17.09 10.65
N GLY A 40 4.09 16.92 11.04
CA GLY A 40 2.97 16.76 10.10
C GLY A 40 3.03 15.46 9.30
N ALA A 41 2.02 15.20 8.49
CA ALA A 41 1.99 14.04 7.59
C ALA A 41 3.11 14.09 6.54
N GLN A 42 3.40 15.28 6.01
CA GLN A 42 4.43 15.52 5.00
C GLN A 42 5.84 15.25 5.55
N GLY A 43 6.15 15.78 6.74
CA GLY A 43 7.42 15.52 7.40
C GLY A 43 7.59 14.03 7.77
N THR A 44 6.53 13.40 8.27
CA THR A 44 6.52 11.96 8.60
C THR A 44 6.77 11.11 7.36
N THR A 45 6.11 11.42 6.23
CA THR A 45 6.33 10.72 4.95
C THR A 45 7.79 10.88 4.50
N THR A 46 8.35 12.07 4.63
CA THR A 46 9.75 12.34 4.26
C THR A 46 10.73 11.54 5.13
N LEU A 47 10.59 11.59 6.45
CA LEU A 47 11.44 10.80 7.35
C LEU A 47 11.35 9.30 7.04
N ARG A 48 10.13 8.78 6.87
CA ARG A 48 9.89 7.38 6.50
C ARG A 48 10.63 7.01 5.21
N LEU A 49 10.45 7.80 4.13
CA LEU A 49 11.02 7.48 2.83
C LEU A 49 12.55 7.64 2.83
N VAL A 50 13.09 8.65 3.52
CA VAL A 50 14.54 8.85 3.64
C VAL A 50 15.19 7.68 4.39
N PHE A 51 14.71 7.33 5.58
CA PHE A 51 15.28 6.22 6.34
C PHE A 51 15.07 4.88 5.63
N ALA A 52 13.90 4.65 5.02
CA ALA A 52 13.67 3.44 4.25
C ALA A 52 14.57 3.36 3.02
N SER A 53 14.83 4.49 2.32
CA SER A 53 15.74 4.52 1.19
C SER A 53 17.17 4.14 1.59
N LEU A 54 17.66 4.67 2.72
CA LEU A 54 18.99 4.33 3.24
C LEU A 54 19.11 2.83 3.56
N ILE A 55 18.10 2.28 4.23
CA ILE A 55 18.06 0.84 4.57
C ILE A 55 18.04 -0.01 3.29
N LEU A 56 17.10 0.30 2.35
CA LEU A 56 16.95 -0.50 1.14
C LEU A 56 18.14 -0.37 0.19
N VAL A 57 18.78 0.79 0.12
CA VAL A 57 20.01 0.99 -0.65
C VAL A 57 21.13 0.11 -0.09
N ALA A 58 21.29 0.06 1.24
CA ALA A 58 22.30 -0.79 1.87
C ALA A 58 22.05 -2.29 1.64
N VAL A 59 20.77 -2.72 1.71
CA VAL A 59 20.39 -4.14 1.61
C VAL A 59 20.32 -4.61 0.15
N LEU A 60 19.63 -3.88 -0.73
CA LEU A 60 19.31 -4.32 -2.10
C LEU A 60 20.33 -3.88 -3.14
N ARG A 61 21.25 -2.97 -2.80
CA ARG A 61 22.37 -2.53 -3.64
C ARG A 61 21.94 -2.10 -5.05
N PRO A 62 21.08 -1.04 -5.19
CA PRO A 62 20.46 -0.63 -6.45
C PRO A 62 21.45 -0.23 -7.55
N TRP A 63 22.72 0.07 -7.20
CA TRP A 63 23.78 0.34 -8.17
C TRP A 63 24.18 -0.87 -9.04
N ARG A 64 23.62 -2.06 -8.75
CA ARG A 64 23.80 -3.28 -9.56
C ARG A 64 22.72 -3.45 -10.62
N ALA A 65 21.73 -2.54 -10.69
CA ALA A 65 20.70 -2.57 -11.71
C ALA A 65 21.25 -2.05 -13.05
N ASP A 66 20.96 -2.77 -14.12
CA ASP A 66 21.33 -2.34 -15.49
C ASP A 66 20.24 -1.40 -16.04
N LEU A 67 20.38 -0.11 -15.74
CA LEU A 67 19.40 0.91 -16.12
C LEU A 67 19.60 1.38 -17.57
N THR A 68 18.69 0.98 -18.45
CA THR A 68 18.53 1.61 -19.76
C THR A 68 17.70 2.89 -19.65
N ALA A 69 17.76 3.78 -20.63
CA ALA A 69 16.94 5.02 -20.63
C ALA A 69 15.42 4.71 -20.53
N LYS A 70 14.94 3.64 -21.18
CA LYS A 70 13.55 3.19 -21.12
C LYS A 70 13.20 2.66 -19.74
N SER A 71 14.06 1.82 -19.17
CA SER A 71 13.90 1.27 -17.82
C SER A 71 13.91 2.39 -16.77
N LEU A 72 14.84 3.34 -16.87
CA LEU A 72 14.94 4.49 -15.96
C LEU A 72 13.64 5.31 -15.96
N ARG A 73 13.06 5.61 -17.14
CA ARG A 73 11.77 6.31 -17.20
C ARG A 73 10.66 5.57 -16.46
N THR A 74 10.59 4.25 -16.62
CA THR A 74 9.58 3.42 -15.94
C THR A 74 9.77 3.43 -14.43
N VAL A 75 11.03 3.32 -13.97
CA VAL A 75 11.38 3.38 -12.55
C VAL A 75 11.10 4.75 -11.94
N VAL A 76 11.33 5.84 -12.70
CA VAL A 76 11.00 7.21 -12.24
C VAL A 76 9.49 7.37 -12.04
N ILE A 77 8.67 6.95 -13.02
CA ILE A 77 7.21 7.02 -12.88
C ILE A 77 6.73 6.18 -11.70
N TYR A 78 7.27 4.97 -11.55
CA TYR A 78 7.01 4.09 -10.42
C TYR A 78 7.34 4.75 -9.07
N GLY A 79 8.53 5.36 -8.95
CA GLY A 79 8.97 6.02 -7.72
C GLY A 79 8.15 7.27 -7.38
N ILE A 80 7.77 8.07 -8.37
CA ILE A 80 6.87 9.22 -8.17
C ILE A 80 5.48 8.74 -7.72
N ALA A 81 4.93 7.72 -8.38
CA ALA A 81 3.65 7.14 -7.98
C ALA A 81 3.69 6.61 -6.53
N LEU A 82 4.77 5.90 -6.15
CA LEU A 82 5.02 5.44 -4.80
C LEU A 82 5.09 6.59 -3.80
N GLY A 83 5.82 7.66 -4.12
CA GLY A 83 5.95 8.84 -3.27
C GLY A 83 4.61 9.55 -3.06
N CYS A 84 3.89 9.83 -4.14
CA CYS A 84 2.56 10.46 -4.09
C CYS A 84 1.56 9.59 -3.31
N MET A 85 1.54 8.29 -3.54
CA MET A 85 0.72 7.33 -2.80
C MET A 85 0.95 7.47 -1.29
N ASN A 86 2.20 7.37 -0.85
CA ASN A 86 2.54 7.47 0.57
C ASN A 86 2.20 8.83 1.18
N LEU A 87 2.44 9.93 0.45
CA LEU A 87 2.11 11.27 0.93
C LEU A 87 0.61 11.46 1.09
N LEU A 88 -0.17 11.15 0.06
CA LEU A 88 -1.62 11.30 0.07
C LEU A 88 -2.26 10.40 1.12
N PHE A 89 -1.78 9.16 1.27
CA PHE A 89 -2.23 8.26 2.33
C PHE A 89 -2.00 8.85 3.73
N TYR A 90 -0.80 9.37 4.03
CA TYR A 90 -0.54 9.97 5.34
C TYR A 90 -1.30 11.28 5.55
N MET A 91 -1.55 12.06 4.50
CA MET A 91 -2.44 13.22 4.58
C MET A 91 -3.87 12.81 4.92
N SER A 92 -4.37 11.72 4.34
CA SER A 92 -5.68 11.15 4.69
C SER A 92 -5.77 10.74 6.16
N LEU A 93 -4.71 10.13 6.72
CA LEU A 93 -4.69 9.66 8.11
C LEU A 93 -4.76 10.77 9.16
N GLN A 94 -4.65 12.04 8.79
CA GLN A 94 -4.85 13.15 9.70
C GLN A 94 -6.30 13.28 10.18
N THR A 95 -7.25 12.91 9.33
CA THR A 95 -8.68 13.14 9.56
C THR A 95 -9.54 11.89 9.35
N VAL A 96 -9.00 10.85 8.68
CA VAL A 96 -9.71 9.61 8.38
C VAL A 96 -9.15 8.47 9.22
N PRO A 97 -10.01 7.63 9.85
CA PRO A 97 -9.58 6.41 10.54
C PRO A 97 -8.80 5.47 9.62
N LEU A 98 -7.79 4.79 10.19
CA LEU A 98 -6.83 3.99 9.44
C LEU A 98 -7.51 2.93 8.56
N GLY A 99 -8.45 2.16 9.12
CA GLY A 99 -9.17 1.12 8.37
C GLY A 99 -9.97 1.65 7.18
N ILE A 100 -10.56 2.85 7.33
CA ILE A 100 -11.33 3.50 6.27
C ILE A 100 -10.38 4.06 5.19
N ALA A 101 -9.30 4.71 5.59
CA ALA A 101 -8.30 5.24 4.66
C ALA A 101 -7.73 4.12 3.77
N VAL A 102 -7.36 2.97 4.36
CA VAL A 102 -6.86 1.81 3.61
C VAL A 102 -7.95 1.21 2.72
N ALA A 103 -9.21 1.13 3.17
CA ALA A 103 -10.31 0.64 2.33
C ALA A 103 -10.55 1.53 1.10
N LEU A 104 -10.48 2.86 1.28
CA LEU A 104 -10.59 3.81 0.17
C LEU A 104 -9.39 3.71 -0.79
N GLU A 105 -8.17 3.65 -0.26
CA GLU A 105 -6.95 3.48 -1.04
C GLU A 105 -6.96 2.16 -1.83
N PHE A 106 -7.50 1.08 -1.25
CA PHE A 106 -7.56 -0.25 -1.87
C PHE A 106 -8.44 -0.30 -3.12
N THR A 107 -9.26 0.72 -3.39
CA THR A 107 -9.98 0.88 -4.66
C THR A 107 -9.05 0.96 -5.88
N GLY A 108 -7.80 1.39 -5.70
CA GLY A 108 -6.78 1.41 -6.75
C GLY A 108 -6.43 0.00 -7.26
N PRO A 109 -5.92 -0.91 -6.41
CA PRO A 109 -5.73 -2.32 -6.77
C PRO A 109 -6.98 -2.99 -7.34
N LEU A 110 -8.16 -2.71 -6.76
CA LEU A 110 -9.43 -3.20 -7.28
C LEU A 110 -9.69 -2.72 -8.71
N ALA A 111 -9.46 -1.43 -9.00
CA ALA A 111 -9.61 -0.88 -10.34
C ALA A 111 -8.66 -1.56 -11.34
N VAL A 112 -7.41 -1.81 -10.96
CA VAL A 112 -6.45 -2.54 -11.81
C VAL A 112 -6.94 -3.96 -12.10
N ALA A 113 -7.46 -4.67 -11.10
CA ALA A 113 -8.01 -6.01 -11.28
C ALA A 113 -9.22 -6.03 -12.22
N LEU A 114 -10.14 -5.07 -12.07
CA LEU A 114 -11.34 -4.94 -12.91
C LEU A 114 -11.02 -4.53 -14.36
N LEU A 115 -10.10 -3.61 -14.56
CA LEU A 115 -9.67 -3.19 -15.90
C LEU A 115 -8.91 -4.29 -16.64
N SER A 116 -8.34 -5.23 -15.92
CA SER A 116 -7.67 -6.41 -16.48
C SER A 116 -8.63 -7.53 -16.86
N SER A 117 -9.90 -7.46 -16.47
CA SER A 117 -10.95 -8.42 -16.78
C SER A 117 -12.09 -7.70 -17.57
N ARG A 118 -12.81 -8.47 -18.40
CA ARG A 118 -13.94 -7.95 -19.20
C ARG A 118 -15.15 -8.90 -19.13
N LYS A 119 -15.36 -9.51 -17.98
CA LYS A 119 -16.47 -10.45 -17.80
C LYS A 119 -17.72 -9.74 -17.26
N PRO A 120 -18.94 -10.18 -17.61
CA PRO A 120 -20.15 -9.60 -17.07
C PRO A 120 -20.22 -9.59 -15.53
N ILE A 121 -19.60 -10.59 -14.89
CA ILE A 121 -19.50 -10.67 -13.42
C ILE A 121 -18.74 -9.50 -12.81
N ASP A 122 -17.89 -8.81 -13.58
CA ASP A 122 -17.12 -7.67 -13.08
C ASP A 122 -18.03 -6.48 -12.70
N PHE A 123 -19.20 -6.34 -13.37
CA PHE A 123 -20.21 -5.36 -12.99
C PHE A 123 -20.72 -5.56 -11.55
N LEU A 124 -20.84 -6.83 -11.10
CA LEU A 124 -21.20 -7.13 -9.71
C LEU A 124 -20.13 -6.61 -8.74
N TRP A 125 -18.86 -6.84 -9.05
CA TRP A 125 -17.75 -6.39 -8.20
C TRP A 125 -17.63 -4.87 -8.17
N VAL A 126 -17.81 -4.20 -9.32
CA VAL A 126 -17.85 -2.73 -9.37
C VAL A 126 -19.00 -2.20 -8.52
N THR A 127 -20.20 -2.75 -8.69
CA THR A 127 -21.39 -2.33 -7.93
C THR A 127 -21.18 -2.50 -6.43
N LEU A 128 -20.62 -3.64 -6.01
CA LEU A 128 -20.35 -3.92 -4.60
C LEU A 128 -19.29 -2.97 -4.01
N ALA A 129 -18.25 -2.64 -4.78
CA ALA A 129 -17.25 -1.66 -4.36
C ALA A 129 -17.84 -0.26 -4.24
N VAL A 130 -18.66 0.17 -5.21
CA VAL A 130 -19.35 1.47 -5.17
C VAL A 130 -20.30 1.55 -3.98
N ILE A 131 -21.09 0.50 -3.70
CA ILE A 131 -21.94 0.43 -2.51
C ILE A 131 -21.08 0.56 -1.25
N GLY A 132 -19.97 -0.18 -1.15
CA GLY A 132 -19.03 -0.07 -0.02
C GLY A 132 -18.51 1.35 0.16
N LEU A 133 -18.06 1.99 -0.92
CA LEU A 133 -17.62 3.39 -0.89
C LEU A 133 -18.71 4.36 -0.43
N LEU A 134 -19.94 4.22 -0.95
CA LEU A 134 -21.06 5.08 -0.56
C LEU A 134 -21.44 4.88 0.91
N LEU A 135 -21.33 3.66 1.45
CA LEU A 135 -21.57 3.37 2.86
C LEU A 135 -20.45 3.94 3.77
N LEU A 136 -19.24 4.15 3.27
CA LEU A 136 -18.17 4.82 4.01
C LEU A 136 -18.38 6.33 4.09
N ILE A 137 -19.01 6.94 3.09
CA ILE A 137 -19.30 8.37 3.09
C ILE A 137 -20.54 8.60 3.95
N PRO A 138 -20.44 9.29 5.10
CA PRO A 138 -21.58 9.51 5.95
C PRO A 138 -22.53 10.53 5.28
N LEU A 139 -23.72 10.09 4.97
CA LEU A 139 -24.81 10.93 4.45
C LEU A 139 -25.57 11.66 5.58
N GLY A 140 -24.91 12.00 6.69
CA GLY A 140 -25.58 12.61 7.84
C GLY A 140 -24.71 13.54 8.67
N THR A 141 -25.36 14.39 9.46
CA THR A 141 -24.76 15.40 10.36
C THR A 141 -24.17 14.82 11.66
N SER A 142 -23.92 13.52 11.74
CA SER A 142 -23.41 12.85 12.93
C SER A 142 -21.91 13.14 13.15
N ALA A 143 -21.45 13.13 14.39
CA ALA A 143 -20.06 13.30 14.82
C ALA A 143 -19.06 12.25 14.22
N ALA A 144 -19.57 11.26 13.50
CA ALA A 144 -18.80 10.24 12.77
C ALA A 144 -18.63 10.57 11.26
N ALA A 145 -18.89 11.82 10.84
CA ALA A 145 -18.72 12.23 9.45
C ALA A 145 -17.24 12.17 9.07
N ILE A 146 -16.95 11.39 8.03
CA ILE A 146 -15.59 11.33 7.47
C ILE A 146 -15.30 12.66 6.77
N ASP A 147 -14.12 13.23 7.01
CA ASP A 147 -13.66 14.39 6.28
C ASP A 147 -13.52 14.06 4.79
N LEU A 148 -14.27 14.78 3.96
CA LEU A 148 -14.28 14.56 2.50
C LEU A 148 -12.93 14.84 1.86
N LEU A 149 -12.16 15.78 2.40
CA LEU A 149 -10.82 16.08 1.91
C LEU A 149 -9.88 14.91 2.22
N GLY A 150 -9.92 14.40 3.45
CA GLY A 150 -9.16 13.21 3.86
C GLY A 150 -9.55 11.97 3.04
N ALA A 151 -10.84 11.77 2.78
CA ALA A 151 -11.30 10.70 1.89
C ALA A 151 -10.80 10.90 0.45
N GLY A 152 -10.80 12.13 -0.05
CA GLY A 152 -10.22 12.50 -1.35
C GLY A 152 -8.73 12.16 -1.44
N TYR A 153 -7.96 12.42 -0.37
CA TYR A 153 -6.56 12.01 -0.29
C TYR A 153 -6.39 10.50 -0.34
N ALA A 154 -7.23 9.72 0.37
CA ALA A 154 -7.17 8.27 0.34
C ALA A 154 -7.49 7.70 -1.05
N LEU A 155 -8.52 8.23 -1.73
CA LEU A 155 -8.83 7.84 -3.11
C LEU A 155 -7.71 8.23 -4.09
N GLY A 156 -7.12 9.41 -3.92
CA GLY A 156 -5.94 9.85 -4.68
C GLY A 156 -4.73 8.93 -4.47
N ALA A 157 -4.50 8.49 -3.24
CA ALA A 157 -3.50 7.47 -2.93
C ALA A 157 -3.81 6.15 -3.66
N GLY A 158 -5.07 5.74 -3.73
CA GLY A 158 -5.52 4.58 -4.50
C GLY A 158 -5.19 4.69 -6.01
N VAL A 159 -5.43 5.85 -6.62
CA VAL A 159 -5.03 6.10 -8.02
C VAL A 159 -3.51 5.96 -8.20
N CYS A 160 -2.74 6.53 -7.27
CA CYS A 160 -1.28 6.39 -7.28
C CYS A 160 -0.85 4.93 -7.06
N TRP A 161 -1.58 4.17 -6.23
CA TRP A 161 -1.32 2.75 -6.02
C TRP A 161 -1.59 1.93 -7.30
N ALA A 162 -2.66 2.24 -8.03
CA ALA A 162 -2.91 1.63 -9.34
C ALA A 162 -1.74 1.89 -10.32
N ALA A 163 -1.25 3.12 -10.39
CA ALA A 163 -0.08 3.47 -11.20
C ALA A 163 1.19 2.74 -10.71
N TYR A 164 1.41 2.69 -9.39
CA TYR A 164 2.50 1.93 -8.76
C TYR A 164 2.48 0.45 -9.19
N ILE A 165 1.32 -0.21 -9.16
CA ILE A 165 1.18 -1.61 -9.57
C ILE A 165 1.55 -1.79 -11.04
N VAL A 166 0.98 -0.96 -11.93
CA VAL A 166 1.20 -1.06 -13.39
C VAL A 166 2.65 -0.81 -13.77
N PHE A 167 3.24 0.28 -13.26
CA PHE A 167 4.63 0.63 -13.59
C PHE A 167 5.64 -0.20 -12.79
N GLY A 168 5.31 -0.59 -11.56
CA GLY A 168 6.13 -1.47 -10.74
C GLY A 168 6.30 -2.85 -11.36
N HIS A 169 5.23 -3.42 -11.93
CA HIS A 169 5.32 -4.68 -12.66
C HIS A 169 6.29 -4.59 -13.86
N LYS A 170 6.21 -3.50 -14.64
CA LYS A 170 7.12 -3.27 -15.78
C LYS A 170 8.56 -3.05 -15.33
N ALA A 171 8.77 -2.19 -14.33
CA ALA A 171 10.10 -1.89 -13.80
C ALA A 171 10.75 -3.10 -13.13
N GLY A 172 9.95 -3.92 -12.42
CA GLY A 172 10.42 -5.15 -11.77
C GLY A 172 10.83 -6.24 -12.76
N ALA A 173 10.18 -6.33 -13.91
CA ALA A 173 10.57 -7.23 -14.98
C ALA A 173 11.97 -6.90 -15.54
N ASP A 174 12.31 -5.61 -15.59
CA ASP A 174 13.60 -5.15 -16.13
C ASP A 174 14.73 -5.20 -15.08
N ASN A 175 14.45 -4.86 -13.81
CA ASN A 175 15.48 -4.61 -12.78
C ASN A 175 15.35 -5.49 -11.52
N GLY A 176 14.37 -6.41 -11.48
CA GLY A 176 14.21 -7.31 -10.35
C GLY A 176 13.96 -6.58 -9.00
N VAL A 177 14.56 -7.11 -7.94
CA VAL A 177 14.40 -6.60 -6.56
C VAL A 177 14.97 -5.20 -6.35
N GLN A 178 15.93 -4.76 -7.17
CA GLN A 178 16.52 -3.42 -7.13
C GLN A 178 15.48 -2.33 -7.42
N THR A 179 14.42 -2.65 -8.17
CA THR A 179 13.30 -1.73 -8.45
C THR A 179 12.70 -1.14 -7.18
N ALA A 180 12.54 -1.95 -6.12
CA ALA A 180 11.99 -1.47 -4.86
C ALA A 180 12.88 -0.38 -4.24
N ALA A 181 14.19 -0.61 -4.16
CA ALA A 181 15.13 0.40 -3.63
C ALA A 181 15.16 1.67 -4.49
N LEU A 182 15.24 1.52 -5.82
CA LEU A 182 15.23 2.66 -6.75
C LEU A 182 13.94 3.47 -6.62
N GLY A 183 12.79 2.81 -6.54
CA GLY A 183 11.50 3.47 -6.37
C GLY A 183 11.42 4.27 -5.07
N VAL A 184 11.86 3.70 -3.94
CA VAL A 184 11.87 4.39 -2.64
C VAL A 184 12.86 5.56 -2.63
N VAL A 185 14.03 5.44 -3.27
CA VAL A 185 14.98 6.55 -3.43
C VAL A 185 14.36 7.69 -4.22
N ILE A 186 13.73 7.39 -5.36
CA ILE A 186 13.06 8.41 -6.19
C ILE A 186 11.90 9.04 -5.43
N ALA A 187 11.11 8.24 -4.70
CA ALA A 187 10.04 8.73 -3.84
C ALA A 187 10.58 9.68 -2.77
N ALA A 188 11.70 9.32 -2.10
CA ALA A 188 12.35 10.17 -1.10
C ALA A 188 12.85 11.50 -1.70
N LEU A 189 13.46 11.46 -2.89
CA LEU A 189 13.95 12.64 -3.58
C LEU A 189 12.80 13.56 -4.04
N PHE A 190 11.67 12.98 -4.46
CA PHE A 190 10.51 13.74 -4.95
C PHE A 190 9.68 14.32 -3.80
N ILE A 191 9.45 13.56 -2.73
CA ILE A 191 8.64 13.98 -1.58
C ILE A 191 9.47 14.74 -0.55
N GLY A 192 10.77 14.47 -0.44
CA GLY A 192 11.67 15.10 0.53
C GLY A 192 11.56 16.63 0.58
N PRO A 193 11.62 17.34 -0.56
CA PRO A 193 11.45 18.80 -0.59
C PRO A 193 10.13 19.27 0.01
N ILE A 194 9.02 18.53 -0.20
CA ILE A 194 7.69 18.87 0.33
C ILE A 194 7.72 18.81 1.87
N GLY A 195 8.30 17.76 2.44
CA GLY A 195 8.42 17.63 3.89
C GLY A 195 9.37 18.68 4.49
N VAL A 196 10.47 18.99 3.81
CA VAL A 196 11.41 20.03 4.26
C VAL A 196 10.73 21.40 4.28
N ILE A 197 9.95 21.75 3.27
CA ILE A 197 9.21 23.01 3.21
C ILE A 197 8.16 23.08 4.34
N HIS A 198 7.52 21.95 4.67
CA HIS A 198 6.40 21.90 5.61
C HIS A 198 6.86 21.83 7.07
N ALA A 199 7.82 20.96 7.37
CA ALA A 199 8.27 20.70 8.74
C ALA A 199 9.56 21.44 9.11
N GLY A 200 10.31 21.95 8.12
CA GLY A 200 11.51 22.77 8.35
C GLY A 200 12.53 22.10 9.27
N SER A 201 13.01 22.86 10.26
CA SER A 201 14.00 22.41 11.23
C SER A 201 13.50 21.29 12.16
N ALA A 202 12.19 21.08 12.29
CA ALA A 202 11.66 19.99 13.12
C ALA A 202 12.09 18.62 12.61
N LEU A 203 12.39 18.48 11.31
CA LEU A 203 12.95 17.22 10.75
C LEU A 203 14.34 16.86 11.31
N LEU A 204 15.06 17.83 11.86
CA LEU A 204 16.41 17.65 12.42
C LEU A 204 16.40 17.26 13.90
N ASP A 205 15.22 17.14 14.51
CA ASP A 205 15.11 16.73 15.90
C ASP A 205 15.53 15.27 16.07
N ILE A 206 16.66 15.09 16.76
CA ILE A 206 17.27 13.78 17.02
C ILE A 206 16.31 12.87 17.80
N SER A 207 15.43 13.44 18.61
CA SER A 207 14.45 12.67 19.40
C SER A 207 13.45 11.89 18.52
N LEU A 208 13.23 12.32 17.28
CA LEU A 208 12.34 11.67 16.32
C LEU A 208 12.96 10.45 15.63
N ILE A 209 14.30 10.32 15.65
CA ILE A 209 15.02 9.27 14.91
C ILE A 209 14.52 7.86 15.28
N PRO A 210 14.36 7.49 16.56
CA PRO A 210 13.91 6.13 16.91
C PRO A 210 12.52 5.82 16.34
N ALA A 211 11.57 6.75 16.45
CA ALA A 211 10.23 6.57 15.93
C ALA A 211 10.22 6.55 14.38
N ALA A 212 10.98 7.46 13.75
CA ALA A 212 11.09 7.53 12.29
C ALA A 212 11.74 6.27 11.70
N LEU A 213 12.77 5.73 12.32
CA LEU A 213 13.36 4.44 11.96
C LEU A 213 12.37 3.29 12.16
N GLY A 214 11.65 3.29 13.29
CA GLY A 214 10.59 2.31 13.53
C GLY A 214 9.54 2.33 12.42
N VAL A 215 9.05 3.51 12.03
CA VAL A 215 8.11 3.69 10.92
C VAL A 215 8.72 3.20 9.61
N ALA A 216 9.96 3.57 9.29
CA ALA A 216 10.63 3.17 8.05
C ALA A 216 10.81 1.65 7.95
N ILE A 217 11.16 1.00 9.06
CA ILE A 217 11.31 -0.46 9.13
C ILE A 217 9.95 -1.15 9.01
N LEU A 218 8.99 -0.78 9.88
CA LEU A 218 7.71 -1.47 9.99
C LEU A 218 6.81 -1.26 8.77
N SER A 219 6.83 -0.08 8.16
CA SER A 219 5.92 0.24 7.05
C SER A 219 6.56 0.19 5.66
N THR A 220 7.86 -0.05 5.56
CA THR A 220 8.52 -0.08 4.24
C THR A 220 9.56 -1.20 4.13
N ALA A 221 10.65 -1.16 4.91
CA ALA A 221 11.79 -2.05 4.69
C ALA A 221 11.45 -3.52 4.96
N LEU A 222 10.83 -3.81 6.09
CA LEU A 222 10.43 -5.17 6.48
C LEU A 222 9.30 -5.71 5.58
N PRO A 223 8.14 -5.03 5.44
CA PRO A 223 7.04 -5.58 4.68
C PRO A 223 7.39 -5.78 3.19
N TYR A 224 8.03 -4.83 2.54
CA TYR A 224 8.40 -4.98 1.13
C TYR A 224 9.36 -6.15 0.89
N SER A 225 10.24 -6.44 1.86
CA SER A 225 11.11 -7.61 1.83
C SER A 225 10.31 -8.90 1.97
N LEU A 226 9.36 -8.96 2.91
CA LEU A 226 8.52 -10.12 3.15
C LEU A 226 7.55 -10.37 1.99
N GLU A 227 6.94 -9.32 1.46
CA GLU A 227 6.05 -9.39 0.29
C GLU A 227 6.78 -9.90 -0.95
N MET A 228 8.00 -9.44 -1.18
CA MET A 228 8.82 -9.93 -2.29
C MET A 228 9.10 -11.42 -2.16
N ILE A 229 9.46 -11.90 -0.96
CA ILE A 229 9.65 -13.33 -0.71
C ILE A 229 8.34 -14.11 -0.90
N ALA A 230 7.20 -13.57 -0.45
CA ALA A 230 5.90 -14.19 -0.61
C ALA A 230 5.51 -14.28 -2.10
N LEU A 231 5.67 -13.19 -2.87
CA LEU A 231 5.38 -13.13 -4.30
C LEU A 231 6.18 -14.15 -5.13
N THR A 232 7.42 -14.45 -4.74
CA THR A 232 8.22 -15.46 -5.43
C THR A 232 7.77 -16.90 -5.14
N ARG A 233 6.90 -17.09 -4.13
CA ARG A 233 6.49 -18.43 -3.64
C ARG A 233 5.00 -18.73 -3.76
N MET A 234 4.19 -17.75 -4.20
CA MET A 234 2.76 -17.94 -4.43
C MET A 234 2.34 -17.34 -5.76
N SER A 235 1.17 -17.72 -6.29
CA SER A 235 0.63 -17.12 -7.49
C SER A 235 0.20 -15.67 -7.23
N ALA A 236 0.30 -14.80 -8.24
CA ALA A 236 -0.19 -13.42 -8.15
C ALA A 236 -1.68 -13.35 -7.76
N ARG A 237 -2.47 -14.34 -8.18
CA ARG A 237 -3.88 -14.49 -7.78
C ARG A 237 -4.02 -14.70 -6.27
N THR A 238 -3.28 -15.64 -5.70
CA THR A 238 -3.32 -15.92 -4.26
C THR A 238 -2.86 -14.70 -3.47
N PHE A 239 -1.78 -14.06 -3.91
CA PHE A 239 -1.27 -12.84 -3.31
C PHE A 239 -2.32 -11.72 -3.31
N GLY A 240 -2.93 -11.40 -4.46
CA GLY A 240 -3.96 -10.36 -4.57
C GLY A 240 -5.21 -10.65 -3.72
N THR A 241 -5.64 -11.94 -3.67
CA THR A 241 -6.77 -12.33 -2.81
C THR A 241 -6.45 -12.12 -1.32
N LEU A 242 -5.24 -12.46 -0.89
CA LEU A 242 -4.82 -12.27 0.49
C LEU A 242 -4.59 -10.80 0.84
N ALA A 243 -4.00 -10.03 -0.07
CA ALA A 243 -3.81 -8.58 0.08
C ALA A 243 -5.15 -7.84 0.27
N SER A 244 -6.26 -8.39 -0.26
CA SER A 244 -7.60 -7.84 -0.04
C SER A 244 -8.04 -7.81 1.44
N LEU A 245 -7.33 -8.51 2.32
CA LEU A 245 -7.55 -8.45 3.78
C LEU A 245 -6.86 -7.26 4.44
N GLU A 246 -6.06 -6.50 3.71
CA GLU A 246 -5.30 -5.36 4.25
C GLU A 246 -6.18 -4.33 4.97
N PRO A 247 -7.37 -3.94 4.48
CA PRO A 247 -8.25 -3.05 5.21
C PRO A 247 -8.73 -3.59 6.57
N VAL A 248 -8.83 -4.93 6.73
CA VAL A 248 -9.17 -5.54 8.04
C VAL A 248 -8.02 -5.37 9.00
N PHE A 249 -6.78 -5.66 8.58
CA PHE A 249 -5.59 -5.45 9.42
C PHE A 249 -5.42 -3.98 9.78
N ALA A 250 -5.72 -3.07 8.86
CA ALA A 250 -5.73 -1.63 9.10
C ALA A 250 -6.76 -1.24 10.17
N ALA A 251 -8.00 -1.71 10.04
CA ALA A 251 -9.07 -1.45 11.00
C ALA A 251 -8.74 -2.01 12.40
N LEU A 252 -8.18 -3.21 12.47
CA LEU A 252 -7.73 -3.81 13.73
C LEU A 252 -6.55 -3.04 14.33
N SER A 253 -5.58 -2.62 13.53
CA SER A 253 -4.46 -1.80 14.00
C SER A 253 -4.94 -0.42 14.49
N GLY A 254 -5.88 0.21 13.80
CA GLY A 254 -6.53 1.44 14.24
C GLY A 254 -7.24 1.27 15.59
N LEU A 255 -7.98 0.17 15.76
CA LEU A 255 -8.65 -0.15 17.02
C LEU A 255 -7.65 -0.35 18.17
N VAL A 256 -6.59 -1.14 17.95
CA VAL A 256 -5.65 -1.55 19.01
C VAL A 256 -4.67 -0.42 19.36
N PHE A 257 -4.09 0.25 18.38
CA PHE A 257 -3.01 1.22 18.60
C PHE A 257 -3.48 2.68 18.65
N LEU A 258 -4.57 3.00 17.95
CA LEU A 258 -5.06 4.37 17.82
C LEU A 258 -6.39 4.60 18.58
N HIS A 259 -6.96 3.53 19.19
CA HIS A 259 -8.26 3.55 19.86
C HIS A 259 -9.39 4.06 18.94
N GLU A 260 -9.25 3.86 17.63
CA GLU A 260 -10.28 4.19 16.64
C GLU A 260 -11.42 3.17 16.73
N SER A 261 -12.66 3.65 16.76
CA SER A 261 -13.84 2.78 16.73
C SER A 261 -14.57 2.96 15.39
N LEU A 262 -14.90 1.86 14.74
CA LEU A 262 -15.70 1.84 13.53
C LEU A 262 -17.13 1.44 13.83
N SER A 263 -18.09 2.13 13.22
CA SER A 263 -19.50 1.76 13.27
C SER A 263 -19.74 0.44 12.52
N LEU A 264 -20.87 -0.20 12.80
CA LEU A 264 -21.28 -1.41 12.08
C LEU A 264 -21.38 -1.15 10.58
N THR A 265 -21.90 0.01 10.17
CA THR A 265 -21.98 0.42 8.76
C THR A 265 -20.61 0.48 8.09
N GLN A 266 -19.60 1.03 8.80
CA GLN A 266 -18.22 1.11 8.30
C GLN A 266 -17.59 -0.27 8.16
N TRP A 267 -17.83 -1.19 9.11
CA TRP A 267 -17.40 -2.57 9.00
C TRP A 267 -18.04 -3.29 7.80
N LEU A 268 -19.35 -3.09 7.59
CA LEU A 268 -20.04 -3.65 6.43
C LEU A 268 -19.50 -3.07 5.10
N ALA A 269 -19.19 -1.79 5.08
CA ALA A 269 -18.59 -1.13 3.93
C ALA A 269 -17.20 -1.68 3.59
N ILE A 270 -16.33 -1.83 4.58
CA ILE A 270 -15.01 -2.48 4.44
C ILE A 270 -15.20 -3.92 3.92
N GLY A 271 -16.12 -4.67 4.50
CA GLY A 271 -16.48 -6.01 4.04
C GLY A 271 -16.88 -6.05 2.56
N ALA A 272 -17.73 -5.12 2.11
CA ALA A 272 -18.16 -5.03 0.72
C ALA A 272 -16.99 -4.78 -0.24
N ILE A 273 -16.06 -3.87 0.11
CA ILE A 273 -14.86 -3.58 -0.69
C ILE A 273 -13.95 -4.81 -0.76
N ILE A 274 -13.76 -5.52 0.35
CA ILE A 274 -12.96 -6.76 0.40
C ILE A 274 -13.57 -7.83 -0.50
N PHE A 275 -14.89 -8.07 -0.40
CA PHE A 275 -15.57 -9.05 -1.24
C PHE A 275 -15.48 -8.69 -2.72
N ALA A 276 -15.62 -7.40 -3.07
CA ALA A 276 -15.43 -6.91 -4.42
C ALA A 276 -14.01 -7.20 -4.94
N SER A 277 -13.00 -6.92 -4.14
CA SER A 277 -11.61 -7.14 -4.49
C SER A 277 -11.26 -8.62 -4.65
N ILE A 278 -11.72 -9.47 -3.74
CA ILE A 278 -11.55 -10.93 -3.84
C ILE A 278 -12.21 -11.44 -5.13
N GLY A 279 -13.46 -11.02 -5.38
CA GLY A 279 -14.20 -11.44 -6.57
C GLY A 279 -13.53 -11.01 -7.86
N ALA A 280 -13.08 -9.76 -7.96
CA ALA A 280 -12.36 -9.24 -9.11
C ALA A 280 -11.02 -9.99 -9.34
N THR A 281 -10.25 -10.23 -8.28
CA THR A 281 -8.98 -10.98 -8.35
C THR A 281 -9.20 -12.44 -8.80
N LEU A 282 -10.23 -13.09 -8.30
CA LEU A 282 -10.59 -14.46 -8.69
C LEU A 282 -11.13 -14.51 -10.13
N GLY A 283 -11.83 -13.46 -10.58
CA GLY A 283 -12.37 -13.33 -11.92
C GLY A 283 -11.29 -13.13 -12.99
N SER A 284 -10.34 -12.23 -12.74
CA SER A 284 -9.27 -11.88 -13.69
C SER A 284 -8.33 -13.03 -14.01
N ALA A 285 -8.06 -13.92 -13.06
CA ALA A 285 -7.14 -15.04 -13.23
C ALA A 285 -7.63 -16.15 -14.22
N ASN A 286 -8.93 -16.14 -14.57
CA ASN A 286 -9.48 -17.04 -15.58
C ASN A 286 -9.42 -16.45 -17.01
N SER A 287 -8.86 -15.27 -17.19
CA SER A 287 -8.59 -14.68 -18.50
C SER A 287 -7.18 -15.06 -18.92
N LYS A 288 -7.03 -15.69 -20.09
CA LYS A 288 -5.68 -16.01 -20.67
C LYS A 288 -4.87 -14.72 -20.70
N PRO A 289 -3.55 -14.77 -20.43
CA PRO A 289 -2.69 -13.60 -20.62
C PRO A 289 -2.84 -13.14 -22.09
N GLN A 290 -3.39 -11.96 -22.32
CA GLN A 290 -3.25 -11.33 -23.62
C GLN A 290 -1.78 -10.90 -23.70
N LEU A 291 -1.00 -11.62 -24.53
CA LEU A 291 0.27 -11.14 -25.02
C LEU A 291 -0.01 -9.78 -25.65
N VAL A 292 0.47 -8.72 -25.00
CA VAL A 292 0.53 -7.41 -25.64
C VAL A 292 1.46 -7.58 -26.84
N PRO A 293 1.03 -7.29 -28.09
CA PRO A 293 1.94 -7.34 -29.22
C PRO A 293 3.12 -6.41 -28.94
N ALA A 294 4.31 -6.92 -29.12
CA ALA A 294 5.51 -6.12 -29.11
C ALA A 294 5.52 -5.35 -30.44
N ASP A 295 5.17 -4.05 -30.39
CA ASP A 295 5.46 -3.05 -31.42
C ASP A 295 6.58 -2.13 -30.92
#